data_5f1019c7c1a2bf79eb4f277268215900
#
_entry.id   5f1019c7c1a2bf79eb4f277268215900
#
_cell.length_a   1.000
_cell.length_b   1.000
_cell.length_c   1.000
_cell.angle_alpha   90.00
_cell.angle_beta   90.00
_cell.angle_gamma   90.00
#
_symmetry.space_group_name_H-M   'P 1'
#
loop_
_entity.id
_entity.type
_entity.pdbx_description
1 polymer ?
#
loop_
_entity_poly.entity_id
_entity_poly.type
_entity_poly.pdbx_seq_one_letter_code
_entity_poly.pdbx_strand_id
1 'polypeptide(L)'
;MKQPEVKKLLFVTGTRADFGKLQPLASEAYKNGFKVKFFVTGMHMIEKYGLTKNEVRSFKEFETIEFLNQRDGDPQDVILSKTILGFSDYLNEINPDLVVIHGDRIEALACSIVCATNYILSTHIEGGEVSGTIDELFRHCNSKLCCMHMVSSEKAKKRVIQL
;
A
#
# COMPACT_ATOMS: atom_id res chain seq x y z
N MET A 1 32.58 -14.10 3.81
CA MET A 1 31.14 -14.33 3.58
C MET A 1 30.45 -12.97 3.60
N LYS A 2 29.76 -12.58 2.50
CA LYS A 2 28.95 -11.35 2.53
C LYS A 2 27.81 -11.56 3.54
N GLN A 3 27.61 -10.63 4.46
CA GLN A 3 26.42 -10.65 5.31
C GLN A 3 25.16 -10.66 4.41
N PRO A 4 24.14 -11.43 4.74
CA PRO A 4 22.89 -11.40 3.96
C PRO A 4 22.35 -9.96 3.93
N GLU A 5 22.04 -9.47 2.75
CA GLU A 5 21.47 -8.15 2.56
C GLU A 5 20.10 -8.07 3.23
N VAL A 6 19.91 -7.07 4.08
CA VAL A 6 18.64 -6.88 4.81
C VAL A 6 17.54 -6.52 3.82
N LYS A 7 16.49 -7.32 3.78
CA LYS A 7 15.35 -7.13 2.88
C LYS A 7 14.51 -5.90 3.26
N LYS A 8 14.11 -5.14 2.25
CA LYS A 8 13.34 -3.88 2.38
C LYS A 8 11.87 -4.12 2.04
N LEU A 9 11.00 -3.81 3.00
CA LEU A 9 9.54 -3.85 2.81
C LEU A 9 9.00 -2.42 2.76
N LEU A 10 8.23 -2.10 1.73
CA LEU A 10 7.54 -0.84 1.58
C LEU A 10 6.04 -1.04 1.76
N PHE A 11 5.47 -0.48 2.80
CA PHE A 11 4.02 -0.49 3.07
C PHE A 11 3.37 0.75 2.50
N VAL A 12 2.26 0.59 1.78
CA VAL A 12 1.46 1.70 1.26
C VAL A 12 0.26 1.93 2.17
N THR A 13 0.08 3.17 2.63
CA THR A 13 -1.08 3.54 3.45
C THR A 13 -1.69 4.86 2.99
N GLY A 14 -3.00 4.87 2.74
CA GLY A 14 -3.78 6.03 2.31
C GLY A 14 -4.73 6.56 3.38
N THR A 15 -5.05 5.74 4.40
CA THR A 15 -5.99 6.08 5.45
C THR A 15 -5.57 5.53 6.81
N ARG A 16 -6.15 6.08 7.88
CA ARG A 16 -5.97 5.55 9.23
C ARG A 16 -6.43 4.09 9.36
N ALA A 17 -7.49 3.71 8.64
CA ALA A 17 -7.99 2.34 8.66
C ALA A 17 -6.98 1.35 8.05
N ASP A 18 -6.33 1.72 6.95
CA ASP A 18 -5.26 0.91 6.35
C ASP A 18 -4.08 0.78 7.30
N PHE A 19 -3.63 1.91 7.85
CA PHE A 19 -2.50 1.94 8.76
C PHE A 19 -2.73 1.05 9.99
N GLY A 20 -3.92 1.12 10.59
CA GLY A 20 -4.27 0.30 11.76
C GLY A 20 -4.18 -1.21 11.50
N LYS A 21 -4.39 -1.65 10.26
CA LYS A 21 -4.25 -3.06 9.87
C LYS A 21 -2.82 -3.41 9.47
N LEU A 22 -2.11 -2.49 8.84
CA LEU A 22 -0.74 -2.70 8.37
C LEU A 22 0.30 -2.58 9.48
N GLN A 23 0.09 -1.72 10.45
CA GLN A 23 1.04 -1.43 11.53
C GLN A 23 1.47 -2.68 12.31
N PRO A 24 0.58 -3.58 12.77
CA PRO A 24 1.00 -4.80 13.46
C PRO A 24 1.89 -5.70 12.61
N LEU A 25 1.57 -5.83 11.31
CA LEU A 25 2.37 -6.61 10.37
C LEU A 25 3.75 -5.97 10.14
N ALA A 26 3.79 -4.65 10.00
CA ALA A 26 5.02 -3.89 9.85
C ALA A 26 5.92 -4.00 11.09
N SER A 27 5.34 -3.90 12.30
CA SER A 27 6.08 -4.07 13.56
C SER A 27 6.65 -5.49 13.69
N GLU A 28 5.89 -6.51 13.30
CA GLU A 28 6.38 -7.89 13.34
C GLU A 28 7.51 -8.11 12.31
N ALA A 29 7.37 -7.55 11.12
CA ALA A 29 8.44 -7.59 10.12
C ALA A 29 9.71 -6.89 10.62
N TYR A 30 9.59 -5.72 11.25
CA TYR A 30 10.72 -5.01 11.83
C TYR A 30 11.44 -5.83 12.91
N LYS A 31 10.69 -6.47 13.83
CA LYS A 31 11.25 -7.37 14.86
C LYS A 31 12.00 -8.56 14.26
N ASN A 32 11.58 -9.02 13.10
CA ASN A 32 12.22 -10.11 12.36
C ASN A 32 13.38 -9.63 11.44
N GLY A 33 13.85 -8.38 11.60
CA GLY A 33 15.05 -7.87 10.97
C GLY A 33 14.87 -7.32 9.55
N PHE A 34 13.61 -7.11 9.10
CA PHE A 34 13.34 -6.40 7.85
C PHE A 34 13.52 -4.89 8.02
N LYS A 35 13.99 -4.22 6.98
CA LYS A 35 13.94 -2.77 6.90
C LYS A 35 12.55 -2.34 6.43
N VAL A 36 11.80 -1.67 7.30
CA VAL A 36 10.40 -1.29 7.04
C VAL A 36 10.31 0.20 6.72
N LYS A 37 9.63 0.51 5.61
CA LYS A 37 9.27 1.87 5.21
C LYS A 37 7.77 1.97 4.94
N PHE A 38 7.21 3.16 5.16
CA PHE A 38 5.83 3.50 4.78
C PHE A 38 5.81 4.60 3.73
N PHE A 39 5.07 4.37 2.63
CA PHE A 39 4.62 5.40 1.73
C PHE A 39 3.25 5.89 2.22
N VAL A 40 3.23 7.10 2.76
CA VAL A 40 2.07 7.72 3.41
C VAL A 40 1.46 8.75 2.48
N THR A 41 0.21 8.55 2.09
CA THR A 41 -0.47 9.39 1.09
C THR A 41 -1.97 9.50 1.38
N GLY A 42 -2.76 9.93 0.44
CA GLY A 42 -4.22 9.94 0.54
C GLY A 42 -4.76 10.81 1.67
N MET A 43 -5.74 10.29 2.37
CA MET A 43 -6.43 11.00 3.47
C MET A 43 -5.51 11.32 4.65
N HIS A 44 -4.39 10.58 4.82
CA HIS A 44 -3.39 10.89 5.83
C HIS A 44 -2.83 12.32 5.72
N MET A 45 -2.82 12.86 4.50
CA MET A 45 -2.22 14.15 4.17
C MET A 45 -3.19 15.33 4.28
N ILE A 46 -4.49 15.08 4.56
CA ILE A 46 -5.55 16.08 4.51
C ILE A 46 -5.97 16.47 5.93
N GLU A 47 -5.98 17.79 6.20
CA GLU A 47 -6.33 18.35 7.52
C GLU A 47 -7.74 17.95 7.96
N LYS A 48 -8.70 17.97 7.06
CA LYS A 48 -10.09 17.55 7.31
C LYS A 48 -10.21 16.14 7.93
N TYR A 49 -9.27 15.26 7.65
CA TYR A 49 -9.21 13.90 8.20
C TYR A 49 -8.23 13.77 9.37
N GLY A 50 -7.78 14.90 9.94
CA GLY A 50 -6.99 14.97 11.16
C GLY A 50 -5.48 14.77 10.99
N LEU A 51 -4.94 14.91 9.76
CA LEU A 51 -3.50 14.75 9.46
C LEU A 51 -2.91 13.48 10.09
N THR A 52 -3.59 12.36 9.89
CA THR A 52 -3.26 11.08 10.53
C THR A 52 -1.88 10.52 10.13
N LYS A 53 -1.17 11.16 9.20
CA LYS A 53 0.26 10.96 8.98
C LYS A 53 1.10 11.11 10.27
N ASN A 54 0.65 11.95 11.21
CA ASN A 54 1.33 12.12 12.48
C ASN A 54 1.27 10.87 13.36
N GLU A 55 0.22 10.07 13.22
CA GLU A 55 0.11 8.75 13.86
C GLU A 55 1.15 7.80 13.28
N VAL A 56 1.32 7.75 11.96
CA VAL A 56 2.37 6.94 11.30
C VAL A 56 3.76 7.35 11.76
N ARG A 57 4.05 8.66 11.81
CA ARG A 57 5.33 9.22 12.28
C ARG A 57 5.66 8.91 13.74
N SER A 58 4.66 8.58 14.56
CA SER A 58 4.89 8.28 15.98
C SER A 58 5.66 6.97 16.18
N PHE A 59 5.62 6.06 15.20
CA PHE A 59 6.37 4.80 15.18
C PHE A 59 7.78 5.04 14.68
N LYS A 60 8.73 5.24 15.61
CA LYS A 60 10.12 5.62 15.29
C LYS A 60 10.95 4.52 14.63
N GLU A 61 10.48 3.28 14.70
CA GLU A 61 11.08 2.13 14.03
C GLU A 61 10.86 2.10 12.51
N PHE A 62 9.90 2.88 12.00
CA PHE A 62 9.59 2.95 10.58
C PHE A 62 10.16 4.22 9.93
N GLU A 63 10.75 4.07 8.76
CA GLU A 63 11.02 5.20 7.88
C GLU A 63 9.73 5.57 7.14
N THR A 64 9.38 6.86 7.09
CA THR A 64 8.18 7.34 6.41
C THR A 64 8.52 8.25 5.24
N ILE A 65 7.83 8.05 4.12
CA ILE A 65 7.84 8.93 2.96
C ILE A 65 6.43 9.47 2.82
N GLU A 66 6.29 10.79 2.85
CA GLU A 66 5.00 11.46 2.76
C GLU A 66 4.81 12.09 1.39
N PHE A 67 3.68 11.77 0.76
CA PHE A 67 3.36 12.29 -0.56
C PHE A 67 1.94 12.86 -0.61
N LEU A 68 1.83 14.15 -0.87
CA LEU A 68 0.54 14.82 -1.07
C LEU A 68 0.04 14.58 -2.50
N ASN A 69 -0.81 13.57 -2.67
CA ASN A 69 -1.37 13.18 -3.96
C ASN A 69 -2.71 13.86 -4.29
N GLN A 70 -3.40 14.41 -3.28
CA GLN A 70 -4.75 14.93 -3.44
C GLN A 70 -5.05 16.12 -2.55
N ARG A 71 -6.04 16.91 -2.96
CA ARG A 71 -6.76 17.90 -2.15
C ARG A 71 -8.18 17.41 -1.91
N ASP A 72 -8.87 18.00 -0.92
CA ASP A 72 -10.28 17.69 -0.68
C ASP A 72 -11.12 18.03 -1.93
N GLY A 73 -11.88 17.05 -2.42
CA GLY A 73 -12.70 17.21 -3.62
C GLY A 73 -12.00 16.92 -4.97
N ASP A 74 -10.72 16.56 -4.99
CA ASP A 74 -10.07 16.14 -6.24
C ASP A 74 -10.78 14.89 -6.81
N PRO A 75 -11.02 14.81 -8.14
CA PRO A 75 -11.59 13.62 -8.76
C PRO A 75 -10.62 12.44 -8.74
N GLN A 76 -11.17 11.23 -8.75
CA GLN A 76 -10.37 10.00 -8.57
C GLN A 76 -9.31 9.77 -9.64
N ASP A 77 -9.57 10.15 -10.87
CA ASP A 77 -8.60 10.05 -11.97
C ASP A 77 -7.39 10.95 -11.77
N VAL A 78 -7.60 12.16 -11.20
CA VAL A 78 -6.52 13.08 -10.83
C VAL A 78 -5.71 12.51 -9.66
N ILE A 79 -6.37 11.94 -8.65
CA ILE A 79 -5.71 11.27 -7.53
C ILE A 79 -4.88 10.08 -8.02
N LEU A 80 -5.44 9.26 -8.90
CA LEU A 80 -4.78 8.12 -9.53
C LEU A 80 -3.50 8.56 -10.24
N SER A 81 -3.61 9.54 -11.15
CA SER A 81 -2.49 10.00 -11.98
C SER A 81 -1.35 10.59 -11.13
N LYS A 82 -1.68 11.45 -10.16
CA LYS A 82 -0.69 12.02 -9.24
C LYS A 82 0.01 10.94 -8.40
N THR A 83 -0.75 9.94 -7.92
CA THR A 83 -0.19 8.86 -7.09
C THR A 83 0.73 7.96 -7.92
N ILE A 84 0.34 7.63 -9.16
CA ILE A 84 1.20 6.87 -10.08
C ILE A 84 2.54 7.58 -10.26
N LEU A 85 2.51 8.86 -10.60
CA LEU A 85 3.72 9.64 -10.85
C LEU A 85 4.61 9.69 -9.60
N GLY A 86 4.06 10.13 -8.46
CA GLY A 86 4.83 10.28 -7.23
C GLY A 86 5.35 8.95 -6.69
N PHE A 87 4.56 7.88 -6.74
CA PHE A 87 5.00 6.57 -6.28
C PHE A 87 6.09 5.97 -7.18
N SER A 88 6.00 6.19 -8.50
CA SER A 88 7.03 5.76 -9.45
C SER A 88 8.39 6.40 -9.14
N ASP A 89 8.41 7.70 -8.85
CA ASP A 89 9.64 8.41 -8.49
C ASP A 89 10.27 7.82 -7.23
N TYR A 90 9.48 7.60 -6.17
CA TYR A 90 9.97 7.04 -4.90
C TYR A 90 10.40 5.57 -5.00
N LEU A 91 9.74 4.76 -5.83
CA LEU A 91 10.14 3.36 -6.03
C LEU A 91 11.57 3.23 -6.54
N ASN A 92 11.94 4.06 -7.50
CA ASN A 92 13.30 4.07 -8.06
C ASN A 92 14.36 4.43 -7.01
N GLU A 93 14.03 5.31 -6.07
CA GLU A 93 14.92 5.72 -4.99
C GLU A 93 15.02 4.66 -3.88
N ILE A 94 13.87 4.08 -3.48
CA ILE A 94 13.80 3.13 -2.36
C ILE A 94 14.32 1.76 -2.76
N ASN A 95 14.00 1.31 -3.97
CA ASN A 95 14.26 -0.03 -4.49
C ASN A 95 13.87 -1.13 -3.47
N PRO A 96 12.57 -1.32 -3.17
CA PRO A 96 12.09 -2.29 -2.19
C PRO A 96 12.17 -3.72 -2.74
N ASP A 97 12.36 -4.70 -1.86
CA ASP A 97 12.24 -6.12 -2.21
C ASP A 97 10.78 -6.58 -2.33
N LEU A 98 9.88 -5.93 -1.59
CA LEU A 98 8.44 -6.19 -1.63
C LEU A 98 7.65 -4.93 -1.27
N VAL A 99 6.58 -4.67 -2.02
CA VAL A 99 5.58 -3.65 -1.69
C VAL A 99 4.35 -4.32 -1.10
N VAL A 100 3.88 -3.82 0.05
CA VAL A 100 2.69 -4.31 0.76
C VAL A 100 1.54 -3.33 0.54
N ILE A 101 0.50 -3.78 -0.14
CA ILE A 101 -0.68 -2.99 -0.55
C ILE A 101 -1.91 -3.56 0.14
N HIS A 102 -2.73 -2.70 0.73
CA HIS A 102 -3.93 -3.10 1.46
C HIS A 102 -5.18 -2.53 0.79
N GLY A 103 -6.22 -3.37 0.71
CA GLY A 103 -7.59 -2.92 0.42
C GLY A 103 -7.85 -2.51 -1.02
N ASP A 104 -8.62 -1.43 -1.16
CA ASP A 104 -9.37 -1.14 -2.38
C ASP A 104 -9.43 0.34 -2.75
N ARG A 105 -8.60 1.15 -2.16
CA ARG A 105 -8.58 2.58 -2.47
C ARG A 105 -7.86 2.87 -3.78
N ILE A 106 -8.15 4.04 -4.35
CA ILE A 106 -7.54 4.49 -5.61
C ILE A 106 -6.00 4.61 -5.49
N GLU A 107 -5.50 4.95 -4.32
CA GLU A 107 -4.06 5.02 -4.04
C GLU A 107 -3.42 3.62 -4.07
N ALA A 108 -4.13 2.60 -3.57
CA ALA A 108 -3.70 1.22 -3.65
C ALA A 108 -3.62 0.73 -5.10
N LEU A 109 -4.62 1.10 -5.92
CA LEU A 109 -4.63 0.81 -7.36
C LEU A 109 -3.45 1.47 -8.07
N ALA A 110 -3.19 2.75 -7.81
CA ALA A 110 -2.05 3.45 -8.37
C ALA A 110 -0.74 2.74 -8.09
N CYS A 111 -0.50 2.36 -6.83
CA CYS A 111 0.71 1.67 -6.41
C CYS A 111 0.82 0.26 -7.01
N SER A 112 -0.30 -0.47 -7.14
CA SER A 112 -0.34 -1.79 -7.79
C SER A 112 0.03 -1.70 -9.27
N ILE A 113 -0.47 -0.69 -9.98
CA ILE A 113 -0.12 -0.43 -11.40
C ILE A 113 1.39 -0.20 -11.53
N VAL A 114 1.94 0.70 -10.70
CA VAL A 114 3.37 1.01 -10.75
C VAL A 114 4.22 -0.21 -10.43
N CYS A 115 3.86 -1.02 -9.42
CA CYS A 115 4.58 -2.27 -9.13
C CYS A 115 4.57 -3.22 -10.32
N ALA A 116 3.40 -3.46 -10.91
CA ALA A 116 3.26 -4.39 -12.03
C ALA A 116 4.03 -3.95 -13.27
N THR A 117 3.99 -2.64 -13.60
CA THR A 117 4.67 -2.09 -14.79
C THR A 117 6.19 -1.99 -14.64
N ASN A 118 6.71 -1.98 -13.41
CA ASN A 118 8.13 -1.94 -13.10
C ASN A 118 8.70 -3.28 -12.61
N TYR A 119 7.92 -4.36 -12.69
CA TYR A 119 8.33 -5.71 -12.25
C TYR A 119 8.76 -5.77 -10.78
N ILE A 120 8.17 -4.93 -9.93
CA ILE A 120 8.38 -4.94 -8.48
C ILE A 120 7.42 -5.93 -7.82
N LEU A 121 7.95 -6.82 -6.98
CA LEU A 121 7.12 -7.75 -6.23
C LEU A 121 6.16 -7.00 -5.32
N SER A 122 4.88 -7.38 -5.36
CA SER A 122 3.86 -6.78 -4.51
C SER A 122 2.91 -7.83 -3.93
N THR A 123 2.43 -7.59 -2.71
CA THR A 123 1.40 -8.39 -2.06
C THR A 123 0.16 -7.55 -1.81
N HIS A 124 -1.01 -8.14 -2.08
CA HIS A 124 -2.30 -7.53 -1.81
C HIS A 124 -2.96 -8.16 -0.57
N ILE A 125 -3.28 -7.33 0.41
CA ILE A 125 -3.98 -7.72 1.64
C ILE A 125 -5.46 -7.38 1.51
N GLU A 126 -6.33 -8.28 1.96
CA GLU A 126 -7.80 -8.20 1.86
C GLU A 126 -8.34 -8.21 0.42
N GLY A 127 -7.65 -8.87 -0.50
CA GLY A 127 -8.20 -9.18 -1.82
C GLY A 127 -9.36 -10.18 -1.74
N GLY A 128 -10.24 -10.16 -2.77
CA GLY A 128 -11.35 -11.11 -2.91
C GLY A 128 -12.58 -10.83 -2.05
N GLU A 129 -12.60 -9.78 -1.24
CA GLU A 129 -13.80 -9.33 -0.55
C GLU A 129 -14.77 -8.61 -1.50
N VAL A 130 -16.06 -8.57 -1.14
CA VAL A 130 -17.15 -7.96 -1.94
C VAL A 130 -17.80 -6.85 -1.15
N SER A 131 -17.95 -5.67 -1.75
CA SER A 131 -18.52 -4.48 -1.10
C SER A 131 -19.68 -3.84 -1.88
N GLY A 132 -19.84 -4.17 -3.18
CA GLY A 132 -20.89 -3.62 -4.02
C GLY A 132 -20.70 -2.15 -4.41
N THR A 133 -19.51 -1.61 -4.25
CA THR A 133 -19.12 -0.23 -4.59
C THR A 133 -18.03 -0.23 -5.67
N ILE A 134 -17.68 0.96 -6.17
CA ILE A 134 -16.54 1.12 -7.11
C ILE A 134 -15.23 0.60 -6.51
N ASP A 135 -15.09 0.65 -5.19
CA ASP A 135 -13.91 0.16 -4.49
C ASP A 135 -13.70 -1.35 -4.70
N GLU A 136 -14.79 -2.12 -4.90
CA GLU A 136 -14.68 -3.54 -5.25
C GLU A 136 -13.96 -3.75 -6.58
N LEU A 137 -14.24 -2.90 -7.57
CA LEU A 137 -13.52 -2.94 -8.86
C LEU A 137 -12.03 -2.69 -8.65
N PHE A 138 -11.67 -1.68 -7.87
CA PHE A 138 -10.27 -1.39 -7.56
C PHE A 138 -9.59 -2.54 -6.79
N ARG A 139 -10.31 -3.15 -5.85
CA ARG A 139 -9.83 -4.34 -5.13
C ARG A 139 -9.51 -5.50 -6.07
N HIS A 140 -10.39 -5.78 -7.04
CA HIS A 140 -10.15 -6.82 -8.03
C HIS A 140 -8.97 -6.50 -8.95
N CYS A 141 -8.84 -5.24 -9.36
CA CYS A 141 -7.67 -4.78 -10.12
C CYS A 141 -6.38 -4.96 -9.31
N ASN A 142 -6.36 -4.59 -8.03
CA ASN A 142 -5.21 -4.80 -7.15
C ASN A 142 -4.85 -6.27 -7.05
N SER A 143 -5.85 -7.15 -6.86
CA SER A 143 -5.61 -8.61 -6.82
C SER A 143 -5.06 -9.14 -8.14
N LYS A 144 -5.42 -8.54 -9.28
CA LYS A 144 -4.92 -8.95 -10.59
C LYS A 144 -3.48 -8.48 -10.86
N LEU A 145 -3.11 -7.33 -10.30
CA LEU A 145 -1.82 -6.69 -10.51
C LEU A 145 -0.74 -7.18 -9.55
N CYS A 146 -1.12 -7.59 -8.33
CA CYS A 146 -0.20 -8.09 -7.33
C CYS A 146 0.10 -9.58 -7.53
N CYS A 147 1.31 -10.00 -7.17
CA CYS A 147 1.77 -11.39 -7.35
C CYS A 147 1.53 -12.30 -6.13
N MET A 148 1.27 -11.72 -4.95
CA MET A 148 0.97 -12.46 -3.71
C MET A 148 -0.29 -11.92 -3.06
N HIS A 149 -1.01 -12.78 -2.31
CA HIS A 149 -2.30 -12.43 -1.72
C HIS A 149 -2.41 -12.92 -0.28
N MET A 150 -2.86 -12.03 0.60
CA MET A 150 -3.23 -12.34 1.98
C MET A 150 -4.72 -12.03 2.13
N VAL A 151 -5.53 -13.05 2.30
CA VAL A 151 -6.99 -12.96 2.31
C VAL A 151 -7.55 -13.23 3.70
N SER A 152 -8.69 -12.62 4.02
CA SER A 152 -9.34 -12.70 5.34
C SER A 152 -10.29 -13.89 5.49
N SER A 153 -10.67 -14.57 4.40
CA SER A 153 -11.63 -15.66 4.45
C SER A 153 -11.42 -16.70 3.33
N GLU A 154 -11.93 -17.92 3.56
CA GLU A 154 -11.94 -18.96 2.51
C GLU A 154 -12.80 -18.56 1.28
N LYS A 155 -13.83 -17.73 1.47
CA LYS A 155 -14.61 -17.20 0.35
C LYS A 155 -13.80 -16.22 -0.48
N ALA A 156 -13.06 -15.32 0.16
CA ALA A 156 -12.16 -14.39 -0.51
C ALA A 156 -11.05 -15.14 -1.26
N LYS A 157 -10.44 -16.15 -0.64
CA LYS A 157 -9.45 -17.01 -1.28
C LYS A 157 -9.96 -17.66 -2.57
N LYS A 158 -11.17 -18.25 -2.52
CA LYS A 158 -11.77 -18.86 -3.72
C LYS A 158 -11.97 -17.86 -4.85
N ARG A 159 -12.36 -16.61 -4.54
CA ARG A 159 -12.51 -15.54 -5.56
C ARG A 159 -11.17 -15.13 -6.14
N VAL A 160 -10.14 -14.94 -5.29
CA VAL A 160 -8.80 -14.57 -5.76
C VAL A 160 -8.19 -15.66 -6.66
N ILE A 161 -8.44 -16.94 -6.38
CA ILE A 161 -7.97 -18.07 -7.25
C ILE A 161 -8.65 -18.04 -8.63
N GLN A 162 -9.84 -17.45 -8.75
CA GLN A 162 -10.59 -17.34 -10.00
C GLN A 162 -10.19 -16.13 -10.86
N LEU A 163 -9.45 -15.17 -10.27
CA LEU A 163 -8.94 -13.98 -10.96
C LEU A 163 -7.67 -14.27 -11.77
#